data_9050cca7c0b5c0a6d6d93b3e4471f1e9
#
_entry.id   9050cca7c0b5c0a6d6d93b3e4471f1e9
#
_cell.length_a   1.000
_cell.length_b   1.000
_cell.length_c   1.000
_cell.angle_alpha   90.00
_cell.angle_beta   90.00
_cell.angle_gamma   90.00
#
_symmetry.space_group_name_H-M   'P 1'
#
loop_
_entity.id
_entity.type
_entity.pdbx_description
1 polymer ?
#
loop_
_entity_poly.entity_id
_entity_poly.type
_entity_poly.pdbx_seq_one_letter_code
_entity_poly.pdbx_strand_id
1 'polypeptide(L)'
;MAADFLMVDGQGGIQLDELYRMTVDRYERLAEIGVLDDPQVELIGGLLARKTTKDPRHVAACELVAVAIGALLPSGWYIREQNPLRIPDYDEPEPDIAVVRGCRGHYVTRHPGPEDVALVVEVADTSLAKDRGEKLLAYARGGVPVYRIANLLGDRVEVFGEPDRKTGRYAKCVVCDAFETVPLWIDGAELGRVVVADILPGDKQG
;
A
#
# COMPACT_ATOMS: atom_id res chain seq x y z
N MET A 1 -8.52 18.57 8.86
CA MET A 1 -9.15 18.07 10.10
C MET A 1 -10.31 17.18 9.65
N ALA A 2 -10.07 15.90 9.51
CA ALA A 2 -11.10 14.91 9.40
C ALA A 2 -10.99 14.08 10.68
N ALA A 3 -11.89 14.33 11.62
CA ALA A 3 -12.08 13.48 12.78
C ALA A 3 -12.97 12.34 12.29
N ASP A 4 -12.36 11.20 11.97
CA ASP A 4 -13.12 10.00 11.68
C ASP A 4 -13.67 9.45 12.98
N PHE A 5 -14.95 9.66 13.15
CA PHE A 5 -15.77 9.11 14.21
C PHE A 5 -16.06 7.64 13.94
N LEU A 6 -15.71 6.78 14.88
CA LEU A 6 -16.44 5.53 15.07
C LEU A 6 -17.83 5.90 15.62
N MET A 7 -18.80 6.08 14.72
CA MET A 7 -20.18 6.33 15.09
C MET A 7 -20.77 5.04 15.65
N VAL A 8 -20.81 4.96 16.96
CA VAL A 8 -21.74 4.08 17.68
C VAL A 8 -22.93 4.95 18.07
N ASP A 9 -24.12 4.55 17.64
CA ASP A 9 -25.39 5.24 17.81
C ASP A 9 -25.48 6.25 18.95
N GLY A 10 -25.44 7.52 18.60
CA GLY A 10 -26.18 8.58 19.24
C GLY A 10 -25.73 9.14 20.57
N GLN A 11 -24.81 8.57 21.34
CA GLN A 11 -24.28 9.20 22.57
C GLN A 11 -22.92 8.59 22.99
N GLY A 12 -21.82 9.36 22.83
CA GLY A 12 -20.54 9.04 23.44
C GLY A 12 -19.67 8.04 22.67
N GLY A 13 -19.25 8.39 21.43
CA GLY A 13 -18.24 7.60 20.71
C GLY A 13 -16.85 7.75 21.34
N ILE A 14 -16.10 6.63 21.40
CA ILE A 14 -14.68 6.65 21.79
C ILE A 14 -13.91 7.44 20.72
N GLN A 15 -13.12 8.43 21.17
CA GLN A 15 -12.22 9.18 20.27
C GLN A 15 -11.02 8.32 19.91
N LEU A 16 -10.46 8.50 18.68
CA LEU A 16 -9.31 7.71 18.22
C LEU A 16 -8.06 7.89 19.11
N ASP A 17 -7.91 9.01 19.78
CA ASP A 17 -6.83 9.30 20.74
C ASP A 17 -7.04 8.60 22.10
N GLU A 18 -8.26 8.17 22.40
CA GLU A 18 -8.59 7.35 23.58
C GLU A 18 -8.31 5.86 23.35
N LEU A 19 -8.13 5.44 22.09
CA LEU A 19 -7.86 4.04 21.78
C LEU A 19 -6.41 3.68 22.08
N TYR A 20 -6.23 2.51 22.69
CA TYR A 20 -4.90 1.93 22.81
C TYR A 20 -4.38 1.53 21.43
N ARG A 21 -3.26 2.13 20.99
CA ARG A 21 -2.59 1.80 19.73
C ARG A 21 -1.54 0.72 19.96
N MET A 22 -1.64 -0.35 19.23
CA MET A 22 -0.64 -1.41 19.22
C MET A 22 0.56 -0.98 18.38
N THR A 23 1.78 -1.14 18.94
CA THR A 23 3.00 -0.96 18.15
C THR A 23 3.28 -2.17 17.26
N VAL A 24 4.05 -1.98 16.20
CA VAL A 24 4.48 -3.07 15.31
C VAL A 24 5.20 -4.17 16.10
N ASP A 25 6.12 -3.81 17.03
CA ASP A 25 6.83 -4.80 17.86
C ASP A 25 5.88 -5.70 18.67
N ARG A 26 4.76 -5.14 19.16
CA ARG A 26 3.76 -5.94 19.88
C ARG A 26 2.92 -6.79 18.95
N TYR A 27 2.59 -6.26 17.78
CA TYR A 27 1.85 -6.98 16.75
C TYR A 27 2.65 -8.22 16.29
N GLU A 28 3.92 -8.02 15.89
CA GLU A 28 4.82 -9.09 15.51
C GLU A 28 4.97 -10.13 16.63
N ARG A 29 5.13 -9.67 17.89
CA ARG A 29 5.24 -10.57 19.03
C ARG A 29 4.00 -11.42 19.26
N LEU A 30 2.81 -10.87 19.08
CA LEU A 30 1.55 -11.61 19.20
C LEU A 30 1.38 -12.63 18.07
N ALA A 31 1.85 -12.30 16.87
CA ALA A 31 1.88 -13.22 15.73
C ALA A 31 2.89 -14.37 15.97
N GLU A 32 4.10 -14.07 16.46
CA GLU A 32 5.12 -15.08 16.79
C GLU A 32 4.63 -16.13 17.79
N ILE A 33 3.86 -15.74 18.78
CA ILE A 33 3.33 -16.66 19.82
C ILE A 33 1.96 -17.25 19.45
N GLY A 34 1.48 -17.01 18.21
CA GLY A 34 0.24 -17.60 17.69
C GLY A 34 -1.06 -17.02 18.30
N VAL A 35 -1.01 -15.84 18.90
CA VAL A 35 -2.21 -15.14 19.41
C VAL A 35 -2.91 -14.35 18.31
N LEU A 36 -2.15 -13.83 17.35
CA LEU A 36 -2.64 -13.24 16.12
C LEU A 36 -2.35 -14.19 14.97
N ASP A 37 -3.28 -15.08 14.69
CA ASP A 37 -3.19 -16.10 13.64
C ASP A 37 -4.21 -15.87 12.49
N ASP A 38 -4.99 -14.78 12.55
CA ASP A 38 -5.91 -14.42 11.47
C ASP A 38 -5.16 -13.77 10.31
N PRO A 39 -4.99 -14.47 9.16
CA PRO A 39 -4.30 -13.93 8.01
C PRO A 39 -5.08 -12.79 7.30
N GLN A 40 -6.31 -12.51 7.74
CA GLN A 40 -7.18 -11.48 7.17
C GLN A 40 -7.05 -10.12 7.86
N VAL A 41 -6.03 -9.92 8.71
CA VAL A 41 -5.77 -8.65 9.38
C VAL A 41 -4.40 -8.09 9.03
N GLU A 42 -4.30 -6.77 9.08
CA GLU A 42 -3.06 -6.00 8.96
C GLU A 42 -3.06 -4.91 10.03
N LEU A 43 -1.91 -4.38 10.41
CA LEU A 43 -1.81 -3.31 11.41
C LEU A 43 -1.74 -1.95 10.68
N ILE A 44 -2.73 -1.09 10.91
CA ILE A 44 -2.80 0.26 10.34
C ILE A 44 -3.10 1.27 11.45
N GLY A 45 -2.21 2.25 11.64
CA GLY A 45 -2.35 3.25 12.69
C GLY A 45 -2.43 2.67 14.12
N GLY A 46 -1.89 1.49 14.33
CA GLY A 46 -1.95 0.77 15.60
C GLY A 46 -3.26 0.02 15.84
N LEU A 47 -4.12 -0.08 14.85
CA LEU A 47 -5.39 -0.81 14.90
C LEU A 47 -5.34 -2.03 13.96
N LEU A 48 -6.00 -3.11 14.35
CA LEU A 48 -6.16 -4.29 13.50
C LEU A 48 -7.25 -4.00 12.46
N ALA A 49 -6.83 -3.85 11.21
CA ALA A 49 -7.72 -3.62 10.09
C ALA A 49 -7.95 -4.92 9.30
N ARG A 50 -9.19 -5.19 8.90
CA ARG A 50 -9.46 -6.32 8.02
C ARG A 50 -8.97 -6.03 6.61
N LYS A 51 -8.34 -7.02 5.99
CA LYS A 51 -8.02 -7.01 4.56
C LYS A 51 -9.30 -7.18 3.74
N THR A 52 -9.33 -6.53 2.59
CA THR A 52 -10.46 -6.65 1.66
C THR A 52 -10.36 -8.00 0.92
N THR A 53 -11.49 -8.64 0.66
CA THR A 53 -11.55 -9.83 -0.19
C THR A 53 -11.22 -9.45 -1.62
N LYS A 54 -10.43 -10.29 -2.29
CA LYS A 54 -9.96 -10.07 -3.67
C LYS A 54 -10.92 -10.73 -4.63
N ASP A 55 -11.50 -9.96 -5.52
CA ASP A 55 -12.26 -10.49 -6.65
C ASP A 55 -11.32 -10.82 -7.85
N PRO A 56 -11.81 -11.50 -8.88
CA PRO A 56 -11.00 -11.85 -10.06
C PRO A 56 -10.40 -10.64 -10.80
N ARG A 57 -11.09 -9.49 -10.83
CA ARG A 57 -10.63 -8.27 -11.49
C ARG A 57 -9.44 -7.68 -10.74
N HIS A 58 -9.52 -7.63 -9.42
CA HIS A 58 -8.43 -7.21 -8.55
C HIS A 58 -7.18 -8.10 -8.74
N VAL A 59 -7.35 -9.44 -8.71
CA VAL A 59 -6.24 -10.38 -8.90
C VAL A 59 -5.56 -10.17 -10.25
N ALA A 60 -6.35 -10.09 -11.34
CA ALA A 60 -5.81 -9.85 -12.68
C ALA A 60 -5.04 -8.51 -12.75
N ALA A 61 -5.53 -7.45 -12.13
CA ALA A 61 -4.83 -6.17 -12.09
C ALA A 61 -3.50 -6.27 -11.33
N CYS A 62 -3.46 -6.97 -10.19
CA CYS A 62 -2.21 -7.20 -9.46
C CYS A 62 -1.16 -7.89 -10.33
N GLU A 63 -1.56 -8.95 -11.05
CA GLU A 63 -0.66 -9.68 -11.97
C GLU A 63 -0.16 -8.78 -13.10
N LEU A 64 -1.04 -7.99 -13.74
CA LEU A 64 -0.67 -7.06 -14.81
C LEU A 64 0.32 -6.00 -14.31
N VAL A 65 0.04 -5.40 -13.15
CA VAL A 65 0.95 -4.41 -12.51
C VAL A 65 2.29 -5.03 -12.19
N ALA A 66 2.32 -6.24 -11.61
CA ALA A 66 3.55 -6.94 -11.27
C ALA A 66 4.39 -7.25 -12.50
N VAL A 67 3.78 -7.71 -13.58
CA VAL A 67 4.47 -8.00 -14.86
C VAL A 67 5.03 -6.71 -15.48
N ALA A 68 4.21 -5.67 -15.59
CA ALA A 68 4.61 -4.40 -16.21
C ALA A 68 5.76 -3.71 -15.46
N ILE A 69 5.68 -3.64 -14.13
CA ILE A 69 6.76 -3.07 -13.30
C ILE A 69 7.97 -3.98 -13.30
N GLY A 70 7.79 -5.29 -13.16
CA GLY A 70 8.87 -6.27 -13.10
C GLY A 70 9.77 -6.26 -14.34
N ALA A 71 9.19 -6.02 -15.52
CA ALA A 71 9.94 -5.91 -16.78
C ALA A 71 10.91 -4.70 -16.83
N LEU A 72 10.70 -3.69 -15.99
CA LEU A 72 11.51 -2.48 -15.92
C LEU A 72 12.54 -2.49 -14.79
N LEU A 73 12.47 -3.46 -13.87
CA LEU A 73 13.34 -3.45 -12.69
C LEU A 73 14.79 -3.79 -13.03
N PRO A 74 15.76 -3.00 -12.53
CA PRO A 74 17.16 -3.34 -12.63
C PRO A 74 17.57 -4.41 -11.61
N SER A 75 18.74 -4.99 -11.78
CA SER A 75 19.35 -5.87 -10.79
C SER A 75 19.39 -5.21 -9.41
N GLY A 76 19.12 -5.97 -8.36
CA GLY A 76 19.10 -5.47 -6.98
C GLY A 76 17.75 -4.91 -6.55
N TRP A 77 16.70 -5.05 -7.36
CA TRP A 77 15.32 -4.74 -7.02
C TRP A 77 14.40 -5.87 -7.45
N TYR A 78 13.34 -6.12 -6.68
CA TYR A 78 12.36 -7.15 -7.01
C TYR A 78 10.97 -6.79 -6.47
N ILE A 79 9.97 -7.49 -6.96
CA ILE A 79 8.59 -7.34 -6.53
C ILE A 79 8.29 -8.27 -5.35
N ARG A 80 7.65 -7.72 -4.33
CA ARG A 80 6.92 -8.44 -3.29
C ARG A 80 5.43 -8.19 -3.49
N GLU A 81 4.67 -9.25 -3.46
CA GLU A 81 3.21 -9.21 -3.59
C GLU A 81 2.58 -9.65 -2.30
N GLN A 82 1.69 -8.81 -1.75
CA GLN A 82 0.85 -9.16 -0.60
C GLN A 82 1.64 -9.65 0.62
N ASN A 83 2.76 -9.01 0.88
CA ASN A 83 3.62 -9.30 2.00
C ASN A 83 3.80 -8.06 2.87
N PRO A 84 3.96 -8.22 4.20
CA PRO A 84 4.08 -7.10 5.12
C PRO A 84 5.24 -6.16 4.80
N LEU A 85 5.00 -4.85 5.01
CA LEU A 85 6.00 -3.80 5.12
C LEU A 85 5.99 -3.26 6.55
N ARG A 86 7.13 -3.30 7.21
CA ARG A 86 7.27 -2.83 8.58
C ARG A 86 7.51 -1.33 8.62
N ILE A 87 6.48 -0.56 8.93
CA ILE A 87 6.54 0.90 9.05
C ILE A 87 6.43 1.28 10.53
N PRO A 88 7.53 1.60 11.21
CA PRO A 88 7.48 2.01 12.62
C PRO A 88 6.68 3.33 12.77
N ASP A 89 5.97 3.55 13.90
CA ASP A 89 5.87 2.67 15.07
C ASP A 89 4.57 1.82 15.06
N TYR A 90 3.60 2.13 14.18
CA TYR A 90 2.21 1.70 14.31
C TYR A 90 1.62 1.07 13.06
N ASP A 91 2.40 0.86 12.02
CA ASP A 91 1.88 0.40 10.74
C ASP A 91 2.66 -0.82 10.22
N GLU A 92 1.94 -1.90 9.88
CA GLU A 92 2.45 -3.04 9.14
C GLU A 92 1.43 -3.47 8.09
N PRO A 93 1.27 -2.65 7.03
CA PRO A 93 0.38 -2.97 5.92
C PRO A 93 0.93 -4.10 5.07
N GLU A 94 0.02 -4.79 4.39
CA GLU A 94 0.36 -5.74 3.32
C GLU A 94 -0.08 -5.15 1.96
N PRO A 95 0.79 -4.38 1.28
CA PRO A 95 0.45 -3.83 -0.02
C PRO A 95 0.27 -4.93 -1.06
N ASP A 96 -0.59 -4.67 -2.06
CA ASP A 96 -0.74 -5.60 -3.16
C ASP A 96 0.59 -5.79 -3.89
N ILE A 97 1.37 -4.71 -4.11
CA ILE A 97 2.69 -4.77 -4.73
C ILE A 97 3.64 -3.79 -4.04
N ALA A 98 4.85 -4.25 -3.74
CA ALA A 98 5.96 -3.42 -3.31
C ALA A 98 7.20 -3.70 -4.15
N VAL A 99 7.85 -2.64 -4.63
CA VAL A 99 9.18 -2.72 -5.25
C VAL A 99 10.23 -2.54 -4.17
N VAL A 100 10.99 -3.59 -3.92
CA VAL A 100 11.88 -3.68 -2.75
C VAL A 100 13.31 -3.92 -3.18
N ARG A 101 14.27 -3.30 -2.47
CA ARG A 101 15.71 -3.43 -2.69
C ARG A 101 16.20 -4.84 -2.31
N GLY A 102 17.11 -5.38 -3.07
CA GLY A 102 17.78 -6.65 -2.80
C GLY A 102 17.20 -7.84 -3.55
N CYS A 103 17.06 -8.97 -2.87
CA CYS A 103 16.48 -10.19 -3.42
C CYS A 103 15.63 -10.92 -2.34
N ARG A 104 14.88 -11.94 -2.76
CA ARG A 104 13.98 -12.69 -1.88
C ARG A 104 14.65 -13.24 -0.62
N GLY A 105 15.94 -13.57 -0.67
CA GLY A 105 16.69 -14.08 0.48
C GLY A 105 17.12 -13.02 1.51
N HIS A 106 16.98 -11.72 1.23
CA HIS A 106 17.38 -10.66 2.14
C HIS A 106 16.42 -10.46 3.33
N TYR A 107 15.17 -10.89 3.19
CA TYR A 107 14.11 -10.61 4.17
C TYR A 107 13.61 -11.89 4.85
N VAL A 108 14.52 -12.80 5.19
CA VAL A 108 14.19 -14.06 5.88
C VAL A 108 14.08 -13.90 7.40
N THR A 109 14.60 -12.81 7.95
CA THR A 109 14.61 -12.53 9.40
C THR A 109 13.88 -11.25 9.80
N ARG A 110 13.45 -10.45 8.83
CA ARG A 110 12.67 -9.22 9.05
C ARG A 110 11.81 -8.90 7.83
N HIS A 111 10.79 -8.12 8.00
CA HIS A 111 10.10 -7.48 6.87
C HIS A 111 10.90 -6.27 6.37
N PRO A 112 10.81 -5.88 5.06
CA PRO A 112 11.39 -4.64 4.57
C PRO A 112 10.74 -3.44 5.25
N GLY A 113 11.56 -2.41 5.50
CA GLY A 113 11.11 -1.12 5.97
C GLY A 113 10.99 -0.09 4.84
N PRO A 114 10.55 1.14 5.12
CA PRO A 114 10.40 2.20 4.11
C PRO A 114 11.70 2.52 3.36
N GLU A 115 12.85 2.36 4.01
CA GLU A 115 14.19 2.57 3.42
C GLU A 115 14.55 1.52 2.36
N ASP A 116 13.91 0.38 2.41
CA ASP A 116 14.10 -0.71 1.46
C ASP A 116 13.15 -0.60 0.25
N VAL A 117 12.20 0.34 0.26
CA VAL A 117 11.09 0.39 -0.70
C VAL A 117 11.25 1.58 -1.64
N ALA A 118 11.11 1.36 -2.94
CA ALA A 118 11.06 2.42 -3.95
C ALA A 118 9.62 2.81 -4.31
N LEU A 119 8.70 1.84 -4.29
CA LEU A 119 7.32 2.02 -4.75
C LEU A 119 6.40 1.04 -4.02
N VAL A 120 5.25 1.54 -3.61
CA VAL A 120 4.10 0.72 -3.21
C VAL A 120 2.95 0.95 -4.17
N VAL A 121 2.24 -0.12 -4.54
CA VAL A 121 1.00 -0.05 -5.33
C VAL A 121 -0.10 -0.81 -4.59
N GLU A 122 -1.24 -0.16 -4.41
CA GLU A 122 -2.50 -0.80 -4.02
C GLU A 122 -3.41 -0.84 -5.25
N VAL A 123 -4.11 -1.95 -5.42
CA VAL A 123 -5.12 -2.13 -6.45
C VAL A 123 -6.49 -1.94 -5.81
N ALA A 124 -7.13 -0.83 -6.11
CA ALA A 124 -8.36 -0.40 -5.45
C ALA A 124 -9.60 -0.70 -6.31
N ASP A 125 -10.44 -1.56 -5.82
CA ASP A 125 -11.83 -1.70 -6.24
C ASP A 125 -12.74 -1.21 -5.10
N THR A 126 -13.13 -2.07 -4.17
CA THR A 126 -13.95 -1.70 -3.00
C THR A 126 -13.13 -1.06 -1.87
N SER A 127 -11.81 -1.16 -1.90
CA SER A 127 -10.87 -0.62 -0.89
C SER A 127 -10.50 0.86 -1.07
N LEU A 128 -10.93 1.53 -2.15
CA LEU A 128 -10.45 2.86 -2.56
C LEU A 128 -10.46 3.91 -1.43
N ALA A 129 -11.49 3.90 -0.58
CA ALA A 129 -11.57 4.85 0.55
C ALA A 129 -10.45 4.61 1.57
N LYS A 130 -10.16 3.34 1.90
CA LYS A 130 -9.07 2.92 2.81
C LYS A 130 -7.70 3.25 2.20
N ASP A 131 -7.51 2.99 0.92
CA ASP A 131 -6.25 3.22 0.23
C ASP A 131 -5.92 4.70 0.08
N ARG A 132 -6.93 5.57 -0.12
CA ARG A 132 -6.79 7.04 -0.10
C ARG A 132 -6.76 7.65 1.30
N GLY A 133 -7.16 6.90 2.31
CA GLY A 133 -7.21 7.32 3.72
C GLY A 133 -6.05 6.79 4.52
N GLU A 134 -6.32 5.78 5.34
CA GLU A 134 -5.41 5.28 6.38
C GLU A 134 -4.10 4.72 5.80
N LYS A 135 -4.15 3.99 4.67
CA LYS A 135 -2.94 3.45 4.02
C LYS A 135 -2.07 4.56 3.43
N LEU A 136 -2.67 5.55 2.78
CA LEU A 136 -1.93 6.72 2.28
C LEU A 136 -1.19 7.45 3.40
N LEU A 137 -1.87 7.65 4.54
CA LEU A 137 -1.26 8.27 5.72
C LEU A 137 -0.12 7.41 6.29
N ALA A 138 -0.30 6.09 6.38
CA ALA A 138 0.70 5.15 6.86
C ALA A 138 1.96 5.18 5.98
N TYR A 139 1.81 5.06 4.66
CA TYR A 139 2.93 5.10 3.72
C TYR A 139 3.64 6.46 3.72
N ALA A 140 2.92 7.57 3.78
CA ALA A 140 3.52 8.91 3.85
C ALA A 140 4.30 9.14 5.16
N ARG A 141 3.75 8.74 6.32
CA ARG A 141 4.46 8.78 7.62
C ARG A 141 5.71 7.92 7.62
N GLY A 142 5.63 6.74 7.03
CA GLY A 142 6.79 5.88 6.82
C GLY A 142 7.85 6.52 5.94
N GLY A 143 7.48 7.40 5.03
CA GLY A 143 8.37 8.01 4.05
C GLY A 143 8.58 7.13 2.82
N VAL A 144 7.60 6.30 2.48
CA VAL A 144 7.60 5.55 1.21
C VAL A 144 7.67 6.55 0.05
N PRO A 145 8.71 6.49 -0.81
CA PRO A 145 8.97 7.55 -1.78
C PRO A 145 7.86 7.78 -2.78
N VAL A 146 7.27 6.69 -3.28
CA VAL A 146 6.18 6.70 -4.24
C VAL A 146 5.10 5.73 -3.80
N TYR A 147 3.87 6.21 -3.75
CA TYR A 147 2.67 5.41 -3.52
C TYR A 147 1.75 5.54 -4.72
N ARG A 148 1.17 4.43 -5.17
CA ARG A 148 0.21 4.42 -6.28
C ARG A 148 -1.04 3.69 -5.90
N ILE A 149 -2.17 4.17 -6.44
CA ILE A 149 -3.45 3.47 -6.40
C ILE A 149 -3.86 3.18 -7.84
N ALA A 150 -3.88 1.91 -8.21
CA ALA A 150 -4.51 1.45 -9.45
C ALA A 150 -6.02 1.38 -9.20
N ASN A 151 -6.73 2.45 -9.54
CA ASN A 151 -8.14 2.64 -9.26
C ASN A 151 -8.99 1.97 -10.35
N LEU A 152 -9.48 0.77 -10.08
CA LEU A 152 -10.26 -0.03 -11.02
C LEU A 152 -11.64 0.56 -11.32
N LEU A 153 -12.24 1.30 -10.38
CA LEU A 153 -13.55 1.93 -10.58
C LEU A 153 -13.47 3.17 -11.47
N GLY A 154 -12.31 3.84 -11.48
CA GLY A 154 -12.11 5.07 -12.23
C GLY A 154 -11.22 4.90 -13.46
N ASP A 155 -10.81 3.66 -13.79
CA ASP A 155 -9.90 3.33 -14.90
C ASP A 155 -8.68 4.25 -15.00
N ARG A 156 -7.98 4.45 -13.86
CA ARG A 156 -6.86 5.39 -13.75
C ARG A 156 -5.87 4.98 -12.66
N VAL A 157 -4.70 5.58 -12.71
CA VAL A 157 -3.68 5.43 -11.67
C VAL A 157 -3.47 6.77 -10.97
N GLU A 158 -3.55 6.76 -9.66
CA GLU A 158 -3.22 7.90 -8.80
C GLU A 158 -1.80 7.72 -8.28
N VAL A 159 -0.94 8.71 -8.51
CA VAL A 159 0.48 8.67 -8.15
C VAL A 159 0.76 9.72 -7.10
N PHE A 160 1.19 9.27 -5.93
CA PHE A 160 1.55 10.13 -4.80
C PHE A 160 3.06 10.10 -4.61
N GLY A 161 3.66 11.28 -4.44
CA GLY A 161 5.10 11.45 -4.27
C GLY A 161 5.44 12.57 -3.30
N GLU A 162 6.73 12.65 -2.91
CA GLU A 162 7.23 13.63 -1.95
C GLU A 162 6.52 13.51 -0.57
N PRO A 163 6.76 12.40 0.15
CA PRO A 163 6.14 12.17 1.44
C PRO A 163 6.64 13.15 2.52
N ASP A 164 5.73 13.76 3.24
CA ASP A 164 6.02 14.49 4.47
C ASP A 164 5.71 13.59 5.67
N ARG A 165 6.74 13.05 6.28
CA ARG A 165 6.64 12.15 7.44
C ARG A 165 5.96 12.77 8.66
N LYS A 166 6.05 14.11 8.81
CA LYS A 166 5.47 14.82 9.96
C LYS A 166 3.96 14.95 9.86
N THR A 167 3.49 15.26 8.67
CA THR A 167 2.05 15.44 8.43
C THR A 167 1.37 14.14 7.99
N GLY A 168 2.13 13.12 7.56
CA GLY A 168 1.60 11.90 6.96
C GLY A 168 0.93 12.15 5.62
N ARG A 169 1.44 13.10 4.82
CA ARG A 169 0.86 13.46 3.53
C ARG A 169 1.91 13.43 2.44
N TYR A 170 1.47 13.16 1.22
CA TYR A 170 2.26 13.36 0.03
C TYR A 170 2.03 14.78 -0.50
N ALA A 171 3.12 15.49 -0.82
CA ALA A 171 3.05 16.85 -1.36
C ALA A 171 2.60 16.88 -2.83
N LYS A 172 2.82 15.77 -3.55
CA LYS A 172 2.41 15.62 -4.95
C LYS A 172 1.38 14.53 -5.12
N CYS A 173 0.37 14.81 -5.95
CA CYS A 173 -0.59 13.84 -6.46
C CYS A 173 -0.82 14.12 -7.94
N VAL A 174 -0.62 13.09 -8.77
CA VAL A 174 -0.89 13.12 -10.21
C VAL A 174 -1.86 11.99 -10.52
N VAL A 175 -2.87 12.26 -11.31
CA VAL A 175 -3.82 11.26 -11.81
C VAL A 175 -3.51 11.02 -13.27
N CYS A 176 -3.31 9.76 -13.66
CA CYS A 176 -3.06 9.34 -15.02
C CYS A 176 -4.23 8.48 -15.50
N ASP A 177 -4.89 8.90 -16.56
CA ASP A 177 -5.99 8.17 -17.18
C ASP A 177 -5.48 7.01 -18.06
N ALA A 178 -6.38 6.15 -18.52
CA ALA A 178 -6.06 4.91 -19.25
C ALA A 178 -5.10 5.08 -20.43
N PHE A 179 -5.18 6.20 -21.17
CA PHE A 179 -4.34 6.48 -22.34
C PHE A 179 -2.98 7.10 -22.01
N GLU A 180 -2.71 7.37 -20.74
CA GLU A 180 -1.48 7.98 -20.28
C GLU A 180 -0.48 6.92 -19.79
N THR A 181 0.73 7.39 -19.49
CA THR A 181 1.80 6.54 -18.98
C THR A 181 2.28 7.02 -17.63
N VAL A 182 2.62 6.07 -16.75
CA VAL A 182 3.18 6.36 -15.42
C VAL A 182 4.66 5.99 -15.39
N PRO A 183 5.57 6.95 -15.10
CA PRO A 183 7.01 6.67 -15.07
C PRO A 183 7.40 5.88 -13.83
N LEU A 184 8.25 4.87 -13.96
CA LEU A 184 8.88 4.17 -12.86
C LEU A 184 10.20 4.83 -12.50
N TRP A 185 10.28 5.35 -11.28
CA TRP A 185 11.48 5.98 -10.72
C TRP A 185 12.07 5.11 -9.62
N ILE A 186 13.37 4.84 -9.67
CA ILE A 186 14.14 4.19 -8.61
C ILE A 186 15.44 4.94 -8.42
N ASP A 187 15.79 5.27 -7.19
CA ASP A 187 17.02 5.99 -6.82
C ASP A 187 17.24 7.27 -7.66
N GLY A 188 16.16 7.97 -8.01
CA GLY A 188 16.20 9.22 -8.77
C GLY A 188 16.35 9.06 -10.28
N ALA A 189 16.39 7.83 -10.81
CA ALA A 189 16.45 7.54 -12.24
C ALA A 189 15.07 7.06 -12.77
N GLU A 190 14.62 7.58 -13.91
CA GLU A 190 13.47 7.03 -14.65
C GLU A 190 13.92 5.79 -15.40
N LEU A 191 13.35 4.63 -15.06
CA LEU A 191 13.70 3.33 -15.66
C LEU A 191 12.85 3.00 -16.88
N GLY A 192 11.70 3.62 -17.00
CA GLY A 192 10.75 3.41 -18.07
C GLY A 192 9.36 3.88 -17.67
N ARG A 193 8.39 3.61 -18.51
CA ARG A 193 7.01 4.02 -18.32
C ARG A 193 6.07 2.86 -18.55
N VAL A 194 5.02 2.79 -17.75
CA VAL A 194 3.95 1.80 -17.85
C VAL A 194 2.71 2.50 -18.43
N VAL A 195 2.10 1.93 -19.46
CA VAL A 195 0.81 2.42 -19.99
C VAL A 195 -0.28 2.03 -19.02
N VAL A 196 -1.12 2.98 -18.63
CA VAL A 196 -2.17 2.74 -17.61
C VAL A 196 -3.15 1.66 -18.06
N ALA A 197 -3.57 1.67 -19.34
CA ALA A 197 -4.47 0.66 -19.88
C ALA A 197 -3.89 -0.77 -19.83
N ASP A 198 -2.56 -0.94 -19.84
CA ASP A 198 -1.92 -2.26 -19.82
C ASP A 198 -1.97 -2.93 -18.44
N ILE A 199 -2.25 -2.15 -17.38
CA ILE A 199 -2.29 -2.63 -15.99
C ILE A 199 -3.70 -2.60 -15.38
N LEU A 200 -4.68 -2.11 -16.12
CA LEU A 200 -6.08 -2.15 -15.71
C LEU A 200 -6.79 -3.22 -16.56
N PRO A 201 -7.36 -4.27 -15.94
CA PRO A 201 -8.14 -5.23 -16.71
C PRO A 201 -9.36 -4.50 -17.29
N GLY A 202 -9.43 -4.44 -18.62
CA GLY A 202 -10.56 -3.84 -19.32
C GLY A 202 -11.87 -4.48 -18.90
N ASP A 203 -12.98 -3.76 -19.08
CA ASP A 203 -14.31 -4.32 -18.88
C ASP A 203 -14.42 -5.60 -19.73
N LYS A 204 -14.84 -6.69 -19.07
CA LYS A 204 -15.14 -7.92 -19.78
C LYS A 204 -16.24 -7.61 -20.80
N GLN A 205 -15.85 -7.55 -22.06
CA GLN A 205 -16.83 -7.78 -23.11
C GLN A 205 -17.32 -9.21 -22.91
N GLY A 206 -18.53 -9.32 -22.35
CA GLY A 206 -19.26 -10.56 -22.19
C GLY A 206 -19.65 -11.17 -23.54
#